data_dc77c24f127bb609f1ea8b3db9ea8b09
#
_entry.id   dc77c24f127bb609f1ea8b3db9ea8b09
#
_cell.length_a   1.000
_cell.length_b   1.000
_cell.length_c   1.000
_cell.angle_alpha   90.00
_cell.angle_beta   90.00
_cell.angle_gamma   90.00
#
_symmetry.space_group_name_H-M   'P 1'
#
loop_
_entity.id
_entity.type
_entity.pdbx_description
1 polymer ?
#
loop_
_entity_poly.entity_id
_entity_poly.type
_entity_poly.pdbx_seq_one_letter_code
_entity_poly.pdbx_strand_id
1 'polypeptide(L)'
;ELFTLHSGGRRAMGTDGILKALEKMRPSHLTGIPGYVYHLVRQGVEEGRDLSSIRVLFLGGDRVTKGYRDKLEELLRSNGSKDPKVVSVLGFTESKKCWIECQGGVETGFHTYPDLDLFEIVDPETGERLPDGETGELVYTPLDGRGSLIMRYRTGDLINGGMTHEPCPACGRTVPRFASDLSRASNKTDMSLTKIKGTLVNLNVITDLLTDSSLVDEWQVVLSKKNDDPLDVDELHVTVSIRDEADSATLPDILASQILDASEVRPSSVSMVAREEMLKRLGMETQLKELRVVDLRDSAGQGE
;
A
#
# COMPACT_ATOMS: atom_id res chain seq x y z
N GLU A 1 -0.43 30.35 4.19
CA GLU A 1 -0.28 29.60 5.46
C GLU A 1 -1.01 28.26 5.32
N LEU A 2 -0.38 27.17 5.79
CA LEU A 2 -0.99 25.85 5.86
C LEU A 2 -1.46 25.61 7.30
N PHE A 3 -2.74 25.31 7.47
CA PHE A 3 -3.26 24.84 8.74
C PHE A 3 -3.40 23.33 8.69
N THR A 4 -2.76 22.63 9.63
CA THR A 4 -2.84 21.17 9.74
C THR A 4 -3.59 20.79 11.01
N LEU A 5 -4.58 19.90 10.86
CA LEU A 5 -5.28 19.27 11.97
C LEU A 5 -4.80 17.84 12.11
N HIS A 6 -4.18 17.51 13.24
CA HIS A 6 -3.85 16.15 13.61
C HIS A 6 -5.05 15.48 14.29
N SER A 7 -5.64 14.48 13.63
CA SER A 7 -6.75 13.71 14.20
C SER A 7 -6.31 12.70 15.27
N GLY A 8 -5.01 12.51 15.46
CA GLY A 8 -4.47 11.45 16.32
C GLY A 8 -4.73 10.04 15.79
N GLY A 9 -5.13 9.95 14.53
CA GLY A 9 -5.56 8.72 13.89
C GLY A 9 -6.86 8.16 14.46
N ARG A 10 -7.29 7.01 13.94
CA ARG A 10 -8.54 6.35 14.32
C ARG A 10 -8.64 6.01 15.82
N ARG A 11 -7.51 5.78 16.49
CA ARG A 11 -7.49 5.46 17.92
C ARG A 11 -7.95 6.61 18.82
N ALA A 12 -7.70 7.86 18.42
CA ALA A 12 -8.03 9.03 19.24
C ALA A 12 -9.45 9.54 18.98
N MET A 13 -9.86 9.64 17.71
CA MET A 13 -11.13 10.24 17.32
C MET A 13 -12.16 9.21 16.81
N GLY A 14 -11.74 8.02 16.44
CA GLY A 14 -12.56 7.06 15.69
C GLY A 14 -12.94 7.57 14.30
N THR A 15 -13.46 6.69 13.45
CA THR A 15 -13.83 7.03 12.07
C THR A 15 -14.92 8.10 12.02
N ASP A 16 -15.98 7.99 12.82
CA ASP A 16 -17.08 8.99 12.88
C ASP A 16 -16.58 10.37 13.33
N GLY A 17 -15.69 10.41 14.34
CA GLY A 17 -15.11 11.67 14.81
C GLY A 17 -14.26 12.35 13.73
N ILE A 18 -13.50 11.57 12.96
CA ILE A 18 -12.71 12.10 11.84
C ILE A 18 -13.63 12.59 10.72
N LEU A 19 -14.67 11.84 10.35
CA LEU A 19 -15.65 12.26 9.34
C LEU A 19 -16.32 13.59 9.72
N LYS A 20 -16.77 13.76 10.97
CA LYS A 20 -17.31 15.02 11.49
C LYS A 20 -16.29 16.17 11.40
N ALA A 21 -15.02 15.89 11.68
CA ALA A 21 -13.97 16.90 11.55
C ALA A 21 -13.74 17.29 10.08
N LEU A 22 -13.74 16.35 9.15
CA LEU A 22 -13.62 16.60 7.72
C LEU A 22 -14.76 17.47 7.18
N GLU A 23 -16.00 17.19 7.53
CA GLU A 23 -17.14 18.02 7.16
C GLU A 23 -17.03 19.45 7.71
N LYS A 24 -16.68 19.59 8.99
CA LYS A 24 -16.61 20.88 9.65
C LYS A 24 -15.45 21.74 9.16
N MET A 25 -14.28 21.13 9.00
CA MET A 25 -13.03 21.85 8.65
C MET A 25 -12.85 22.02 7.14
N ARG A 26 -13.54 21.21 6.33
CA ARG A 26 -13.46 21.22 4.86
C ARG A 26 -12.03 21.28 4.33
N PRO A 27 -11.15 20.33 4.72
CA PRO A 27 -9.77 20.35 4.27
C PRO A 27 -9.68 20.11 2.77
N SER A 28 -8.68 20.70 2.13
CA SER A 28 -8.38 20.43 0.72
C SER A 28 -7.46 19.21 0.54
N HIS A 29 -6.79 18.81 1.60
CA HIS A 29 -5.81 17.72 1.59
C HIS A 29 -6.06 16.78 2.76
N LEU A 30 -5.92 15.48 2.53
CA LEU A 30 -5.98 14.45 3.56
C LEU A 30 -4.75 13.57 3.45
N THR A 31 -4.11 13.27 4.57
CA THR A 31 -2.92 12.40 4.64
C THR A 31 -3.21 11.20 5.53
N GLY A 32 -2.80 10.02 5.09
CA GLY A 32 -2.95 8.82 5.90
C GLY A 32 -2.40 7.55 5.26
N ILE A 33 -2.62 6.44 5.95
CA ILE A 33 -2.31 5.09 5.46
C ILE A 33 -3.39 4.69 4.44
N PRO A 34 -3.02 4.11 3.29
CA PRO A 34 -3.94 3.83 2.19
C PRO A 34 -5.24 3.15 2.62
N GLY A 35 -5.17 1.97 3.23
CA GLY A 35 -6.36 1.21 3.59
C GLY A 35 -7.31 1.96 4.52
N TYR A 36 -6.79 2.66 5.53
CA TYR A 36 -7.64 3.44 6.40
C TYR A 36 -8.28 4.65 5.70
N VAL A 37 -7.53 5.34 4.84
CA VAL A 37 -8.11 6.46 4.06
C VAL A 37 -9.21 5.98 3.12
N TYR A 38 -9.03 4.81 2.50
CA TYR A 38 -10.06 4.20 1.66
C TYR A 38 -11.34 3.90 2.47
N HIS A 39 -11.19 3.22 3.62
CA HIS A 39 -12.29 2.96 4.54
C HIS A 39 -13.01 4.25 4.95
N LEU A 40 -12.25 5.27 5.35
CA LEU A 40 -12.77 6.57 5.79
C LEU A 40 -13.57 7.29 4.69
N VAL A 41 -12.98 7.39 3.48
CA VAL A 41 -13.62 8.06 2.35
C VAL A 41 -14.88 7.30 1.93
N ARG A 42 -14.79 5.98 1.83
CA ARG A 42 -15.92 5.14 1.47
C ARG A 42 -17.07 5.27 2.47
N GLN A 43 -16.80 5.13 3.77
CA GLN A 43 -17.81 5.29 4.81
C GLN A 43 -18.43 6.69 4.76
N GLY A 44 -17.62 7.73 4.56
CA GLY A 44 -18.13 9.09 4.42
C GLY A 44 -19.09 9.24 3.23
N VAL A 45 -18.76 8.64 2.08
CA VAL A 45 -19.64 8.65 0.90
C VAL A 45 -20.94 7.90 1.17
N GLU A 46 -20.88 6.71 1.78
CA GLU A 46 -22.06 5.89 2.14
C GLU A 46 -22.97 6.57 3.15
N GLU A 47 -22.42 7.29 4.11
CA GLU A 47 -23.17 8.09 5.09
C GLU A 47 -23.69 9.43 4.53
N GLY A 48 -23.38 9.77 3.27
CA GLY A 48 -23.74 11.04 2.66
C GLY A 48 -23.02 12.24 3.25
N ARG A 49 -21.83 12.06 3.83
CA ARG A 49 -21.00 13.14 4.35
C ARG A 49 -20.43 13.99 3.21
N ASP A 50 -20.29 15.30 3.43
CA ASP A 50 -19.69 16.20 2.45
C ASP A 50 -18.15 16.15 2.51
N LEU A 51 -17.55 15.38 1.62
CA LEU A 51 -16.10 15.32 1.40
C LEU A 51 -15.64 16.10 0.16
N SER A 52 -16.51 16.89 -0.45
CA SER A 52 -16.26 17.59 -1.73
C SER A 52 -15.10 18.58 -1.69
N SER A 53 -14.68 18.99 -0.51
CA SER A 53 -13.52 19.88 -0.32
C SER A 53 -12.17 19.19 -0.54
N ILE A 54 -12.10 17.87 -0.38
CA ILE A 54 -10.86 17.09 -0.50
C ILE A 54 -10.45 17.00 -1.96
N ARG A 55 -9.29 17.52 -2.31
CA ARG A 55 -8.74 17.50 -3.68
C ARG A 55 -7.49 16.67 -3.81
N VAL A 56 -6.73 16.47 -2.73
CA VAL A 56 -5.51 15.66 -2.77
C VAL A 56 -5.48 14.71 -1.58
N LEU A 57 -5.22 13.45 -1.86
CA LEU A 57 -4.89 12.43 -0.87
C LEU A 57 -3.39 12.14 -0.92
N PHE A 58 -2.69 12.37 0.18
CA PHE A 58 -1.30 11.95 0.36
C PHE A 58 -1.26 10.64 1.12
N LEU A 59 -0.89 9.56 0.42
CA LEU A 59 -0.93 8.21 0.96
C LEU A 59 0.48 7.65 1.13
N GLY A 60 0.80 7.17 2.31
CA GLY A 60 2.11 6.60 2.61
C GLY A 60 2.05 5.49 3.66
N GLY A 61 3.17 4.79 3.79
CA GLY A 61 3.31 3.68 4.74
C GLY A 61 2.85 2.32 4.21
N ASP A 62 2.26 2.30 3.02
CA ASP A 62 1.92 1.09 2.28
C ASP A 62 1.88 1.36 0.78
N ARG A 63 1.80 0.30 -0.03
CA ARG A 63 1.77 0.40 -1.49
C ARG A 63 0.44 0.99 -1.99
N VAL A 64 0.53 1.88 -2.97
CA VAL A 64 -0.63 2.52 -3.61
C VAL A 64 -0.64 2.14 -5.09
N THR A 65 -1.40 1.10 -5.44
CA THR A 65 -1.53 0.62 -6.82
C THR A 65 -2.35 1.59 -7.67
N LYS A 66 -2.29 1.42 -9.00
CA LYS A 66 -3.10 2.22 -9.92
C LYS A 66 -4.59 2.02 -9.67
N GLY A 67 -5.05 0.78 -9.56
CA GLY A 67 -6.46 0.48 -9.32
C GLY A 67 -6.97 1.05 -7.99
N TYR A 68 -6.11 1.09 -6.98
CA TYR A 68 -6.43 1.70 -5.70
C TYR A 68 -6.63 3.21 -5.81
N ARG A 69 -5.77 3.90 -6.58
CA ARG A 69 -5.90 5.33 -6.88
C ARG A 69 -7.22 5.61 -7.59
N ASP A 70 -7.47 4.87 -8.66
CA ASP A 70 -8.68 5.03 -9.48
C ASP A 70 -9.96 4.89 -8.61
N LYS A 71 -10.00 3.90 -7.70
CA LYS A 71 -11.11 3.71 -6.76
C LYS A 71 -11.33 4.91 -5.82
N LEU A 72 -10.26 5.45 -5.25
CA LEU A 72 -10.35 6.60 -4.32
C LEU A 72 -10.75 7.89 -5.05
N GLU A 73 -10.18 8.13 -6.21
CA GLU A 73 -10.51 9.30 -7.03
C GLU A 73 -11.97 9.25 -7.48
N GLU A 74 -12.48 8.06 -7.85
CA GLU A 74 -13.88 7.87 -8.22
C GLU A 74 -14.82 8.12 -7.04
N LEU A 75 -14.51 7.58 -5.85
CA LEU A 75 -15.31 7.82 -4.64
C LEU A 75 -15.38 9.31 -4.29
N LEU A 76 -14.25 10.02 -4.34
CA LEU A 76 -14.25 11.45 -4.07
C LEU A 76 -14.98 12.24 -5.17
N ARG A 77 -14.85 11.86 -6.44
CA ARG A 77 -15.52 12.49 -7.56
C ARG A 77 -17.04 12.31 -7.48
N SER A 78 -17.52 11.11 -7.12
CA SER A 78 -18.94 10.85 -6.90
C SER A 78 -19.52 11.67 -5.73
N ASN A 79 -18.70 12.03 -4.76
CA ASN A 79 -19.07 12.89 -3.63
C ASN A 79 -18.91 14.41 -3.92
N GLY A 80 -18.62 14.79 -5.18
CA GLY A 80 -18.56 16.18 -5.62
C GLY A 80 -17.18 16.84 -5.55
N SER A 81 -16.11 16.11 -5.23
CA SER A 81 -14.75 16.62 -5.32
C SER A 81 -14.36 16.91 -6.78
N LYS A 82 -13.76 18.07 -7.01
CA LYS A 82 -13.30 18.50 -8.33
C LYS A 82 -11.88 18.03 -8.60
N ASP A 83 -11.72 17.13 -9.58
CA ASP A 83 -10.43 16.58 -10.03
C ASP A 83 -9.55 16.09 -8.86
N PRO A 84 -10.06 15.16 -8.03
CA PRO A 84 -9.27 14.62 -6.92
C PRO A 84 -8.03 13.89 -7.43
N LYS A 85 -6.94 13.99 -6.68
CA LYS A 85 -5.67 13.33 -6.98
C LYS A 85 -5.21 12.48 -5.80
N VAL A 86 -4.74 11.30 -6.10
CA VAL A 86 -4.05 10.43 -5.13
C VAL A 86 -2.56 10.44 -5.42
N VAL A 87 -1.77 10.79 -4.42
CA VAL A 87 -0.32 10.96 -4.51
C VAL A 87 0.36 10.11 -3.46
N SER A 88 1.32 9.30 -3.87
CA SER A 88 2.13 8.51 -2.93
C SER A 88 3.15 9.38 -2.20
N VAL A 89 3.39 8.98 -0.95
CA VAL A 89 4.43 9.57 -0.09
C VAL A 89 5.33 8.44 0.40
N LEU A 90 6.62 8.55 0.10
CA LEU A 90 7.65 7.69 0.67
C LEU A 90 8.29 8.39 1.85
N GLY A 91 8.51 7.67 2.92
CA GLY A 91 9.26 8.13 4.08
C GLY A 91 9.63 6.95 4.97
N PHE A 92 10.74 7.10 5.65
CA PHE A 92 11.20 6.14 6.66
C PHE A 92 11.65 6.92 7.90
N THR A 93 11.52 6.31 9.06
CA THR A 93 11.69 6.97 10.37
C THR A 93 13.08 7.59 10.53
N GLU A 94 14.09 6.94 9.98
CA GLU A 94 15.49 7.34 10.09
C GLU A 94 15.77 8.66 9.35
N SER A 95 15.07 8.91 8.24
CA SER A 95 15.24 10.15 7.46
C SER A 95 14.60 11.37 8.14
N LYS A 96 13.52 11.16 8.91
CA LYS A 96 12.65 12.25 9.45
C LYS A 96 12.11 13.17 8.36
N LYS A 97 12.09 12.71 7.12
CA LYS A 97 11.64 13.41 5.91
C LYS A 97 10.70 12.51 5.12
N CYS A 98 10.03 13.11 4.16
CA CYS A 98 9.26 12.36 3.18
C CYS A 98 9.47 12.95 1.79
N TRP A 99 9.33 12.10 0.78
CA TRP A 99 9.39 12.45 -0.63
C TRP A 99 8.03 12.18 -1.25
N ILE A 100 7.59 13.13 -2.06
CA ILE A 100 6.26 13.10 -2.64
C ILE A 100 6.39 12.76 -4.12
N GLU A 101 5.55 11.84 -4.56
CA GLU A 101 5.42 11.52 -5.96
C GLU A 101 4.94 12.75 -6.76
N CYS A 102 5.35 12.85 -8.01
CA CYS A 102 4.85 13.90 -8.87
C CYS A 102 3.35 13.75 -9.15
N GLN A 103 2.62 14.86 -9.14
CA GLN A 103 1.19 14.87 -9.45
C GLN A 103 0.86 14.48 -10.90
N GLY A 104 1.87 14.29 -11.74
CA GLY A 104 1.72 13.78 -13.11
C GLY A 104 1.36 12.29 -13.21
N GLY A 105 1.26 11.60 -12.07
CA GLY A 105 0.86 10.21 -12.00
C GLY A 105 1.99 9.22 -11.68
N VAL A 106 1.63 7.95 -11.62
CA VAL A 106 2.50 6.83 -11.18
C VAL A 106 3.77 6.69 -12.01
N GLU A 107 3.73 7.06 -13.28
CA GLU A 107 4.86 6.92 -14.21
C GLU A 107 5.96 7.98 -14.02
N THR A 108 5.70 8.99 -13.19
CA THR A 108 6.62 10.12 -13.06
C THR A 108 7.60 10.00 -11.89
N GLY A 109 7.34 9.14 -10.93
CA GLY A 109 8.22 8.85 -9.79
C GLY A 109 8.27 9.93 -8.71
N PHE A 110 9.08 9.68 -7.69
CA PHE A 110 9.32 10.57 -6.55
C PHE A 110 10.45 11.54 -6.86
N HIS A 111 10.20 12.82 -6.71
CA HIS A 111 11.23 13.85 -6.80
C HIS A 111 12.11 13.87 -5.56
N THR A 112 13.42 13.95 -5.77
CA THR A 112 14.40 14.12 -4.68
C THR A 112 14.67 15.60 -4.39
N TYR A 113 15.41 15.85 -3.30
CA TYR A 113 15.93 17.17 -2.92
C TYR A 113 17.45 17.09 -2.84
N PRO A 114 18.18 17.19 -3.98
CA PRO A 114 19.62 16.87 -4.06
C PRO A 114 20.53 17.79 -3.27
N ASP A 115 20.02 18.92 -2.82
CA ASP A 115 20.67 19.86 -1.87
C ASP A 115 20.56 19.41 -0.40
N LEU A 116 19.63 18.51 -0.09
CA LEU A 116 19.37 18.02 1.25
C LEU A 116 19.65 16.51 1.39
N ASP A 117 19.53 15.76 0.31
CA ASP A 117 19.50 14.31 0.32
C ASP A 117 20.25 13.71 -0.87
N LEU A 118 21.13 12.76 -0.61
CA LEU A 118 21.73 11.92 -1.65
C LEU A 118 21.06 10.56 -1.63
N PHE A 119 20.55 10.15 -2.78
CA PHE A 119 20.03 8.81 -3.02
C PHE A 119 20.89 8.04 -4.00
N GLU A 120 21.03 6.77 -3.77
CA GLU A 120 21.68 5.81 -4.65
C GLU A 120 20.77 4.60 -4.82
N ILE A 121 20.80 3.98 -5.99
CA ILE A 121 20.24 2.65 -6.20
C ILE A 121 21.42 1.69 -6.25
N VAL A 122 21.38 0.65 -5.42
CA VAL A 122 22.47 -0.30 -5.31
C VAL A 122 21.99 -1.73 -5.52
N ASP A 123 22.88 -2.57 -5.98
CA ASP A 123 22.68 -4.01 -5.97
C ASP A 123 22.52 -4.51 -4.53
N PRO A 124 21.42 -5.23 -4.20
CA PRO A 124 21.18 -5.65 -2.83
C PRO A 124 22.22 -6.63 -2.26
N GLU A 125 22.94 -7.36 -3.11
CA GLU A 125 23.94 -8.35 -2.67
C GLU A 125 25.32 -7.73 -2.52
N THR A 126 25.75 -6.97 -3.53
CA THR A 126 27.10 -6.40 -3.55
C THR A 126 27.20 -5.02 -2.90
N GLY A 127 26.08 -4.26 -2.85
CA GLY A 127 26.05 -2.86 -2.40
C GLY A 127 26.70 -1.88 -3.39
N GLU A 128 27.03 -2.33 -4.61
CA GLU A 128 27.56 -1.49 -5.67
C GLU A 128 26.43 -0.65 -6.29
N ARG A 129 26.75 0.59 -6.67
CA ARG A 129 25.80 1.48 -7.32
C ARG A 129 25.44 0.96 -8.71
N LEU A 130 24.14 0.94 -9.00
CA LEU A 130 23.57 0.56 -10.29
C LEU A 130 23.40 1.78 -11.22
N PRO A 131 23.43 1.55 -12.54
CA PRO A 131 23.07 2.55 -13.54
C PRO A 131 21.63 3.02 -13.41
N ASP A 132 21.32 4.18 -14.02
CA ASP A 132 19.97 4.70 -14.11
C ASP A 132 19.03 3.70 -14.79
N GLY A 133 17.83 3.58 -14.25
CA GLY A 133 16.79 2.67 -14.75
C GLY A 133 16.88 1.23 -14.25
N GLU A 134 17.97 0.83 -13.60
CA GLU A 134 18.10 -0.53 -13.08
C GLU A 134 17.44 -0.67 -11.70
N THR A 135 16.76 -1.81 -11.52
CA THR A 135 16.09 -2.15 -10.26
C THR A 135 17.10 -2.48 -9.17
N GLY A 136 17.01 -1.84 -8.02
CA GLY A 136 17.89 -2.09 -6.89
C GLY A 136 17.37 -1.52 -5.58
N GLU A 137 18.17 -1.67 -4.52
CA GLU A 137 17.84 -1.18 -3.20
C GLU A 137 18.13 0.32 -3.08
N LEU A 138 17.17 1.04 -2.48
CA LEU A 138 17.31 2.46 -2.18
C LEU A 138 18.27 2.67 -1.00
N VAL A 139 19.29 3.47 -1.24
CA VAL A 139 20.28 3.88 -0.24
C VAL A 139 20.19 5.39 -0.04
N TYR A 140 20.22 5.83 1.20
CA TYR A 140 19.99 7.20 1.61
C TYR A 140 21.15 7.78 2.42
N THR A 141 21.53 9.01 2.10
CA THR A 141 22.49 9.81 2.88
C THR A 141 21.95 11.24 3.03
N PRO A 142 21.63 11.72 4.26
CA PRO A 142 21.27 13.11 4.48
C PRO A 142 22.50 14.02 4.36
N LEU A 143 22.40 15.10 3.62
CA LEU A 143 23.46 16.09 3.46
C LEU A 143 23.38 17.19 4.53
N ASP A 144 22.21 17.40 5.11
CA ASP A 144 21.94 18.41 6.15
C ASP A 144 21.67 17.79 7.54
N GLY A 145 21.92 16.48 7.68
CA GLY A 145 21.60 15.72 8.89
C GLY A 145 22.32 16.24 10.14
N ARG A 146 21.52 16.61 11.16
CA ARG A 146 22.04 16.98 12.49
C ARG A 146 21.50 16.00 13.53
N GLY A 147 22.39 15.45 14.35
CA GLY A 147 22.02 14.57 15.46
C GLY A 147 22.09 13.09 15.14
N SER A 148 21.47 12.60 14.07
CA SER A 148 21.65 11.23 13.58
C SER A 148 22.46 11.27 12.30
N LEU A 149 23.73 10.88 12.40
CA LEU A 149 24.62 10.75 11.24
C LEU A 149 24.44 9.35 10.67
N ILE A 150 23.64 9.25 9.61
CA ILE A 150 23.53 8.04 8.79
C ILE A 150 24.18 8.31 7.43
N MET A 151 25.01 7.39 7.00
CA MET A 151 25.64 7.47 5.67
C MET A 151 25.40 6.15 4.95
N ARG A 152 24.99 6.23 3.69
CA ARG A 152 24.65 5.09 2.86
C ARG A 152 23.72 4.11 3.61
N TYR A 153 22.67 4.67 4.22
CA TYR A 153 21.67 3.88 4.91
C TYR A 153 20.86 3.06 3.92
N ARG A 154 20.93 1.76 4.04
CA ARG A 154 20.15 0.81 3.25
C ARG A 154 18.73 0.77 3.81
N THR A 155 17.77 1.27 3.03
CA THR A 155 16.38 1.42 3.50
C THR A 155 15.63 0.11 3.56
N GLY A 156 16.10 -0.90 2.83
CA GLY A 156 15.38 -2.15 2.61
C GLY A 156 14.24 -2.01 1.59
N ASP A 157 14.10 -0.85 0.95
CA ASP A 157 13.11 -0.65 -0.12
C ASP A 157 13.78 -0.87 -1.48
N LEU A 158 13.16 -1.70 -2.32
CA LEU A 158 13.57 -1.94 -3.70
C LEU A 158 12.77 -1.02 -4.62
N ILE A 159 13.47 -0.36 -5.52
CA ILE A 159 12.89 0.52 -6.52
C ILE A 159 12.91 -0.21 -7.87
N ASN A 160 11.74 -0.64 -8.34
CA ASN A 160 11.59 -1.24 -9.66
C ASN A 160 11.64 -0.14 -10.71
N GLY A 161 12.62 -0.20 -11.62
CA GLY A 161 12.90 0.88 -12.58
C GLY A 161 13.87 1.94 -12.08
N GLY A 162 14.45 1.75 -10.89
CA GLY A 162 15.60 2.50 -10.41
C GLY A 162 15.41 4.01 -10.30
N MET A 163 16.48 4.74 -10.59
CA MET A 163 16.54 6.21 -10.58
C MET A 163 16.74 6.75 -12.00
N THR A 164 16.34 7.98 -12.25
CA THR A 164 16.59 8.72 -13.49
C THR A 164 16.98 10.16 -13.21
N HIS A 165 17.85 10.71 -14.05
CA HIS A 165 18.26 12.11 -14.05
C HIS A 165 17.60 12.91 -15.18
N GLU A 166 16.75 12.28 -15.99
CA GLU A 166 16.00 12.95 -17.05
C GLU A 166 14.96 13.93 -16.48
N PRO A 167 14.69 15.04 -17.16
CA PRO A 167 13.64 15.96 -16.74
C PRO A 167 12.30 15.25 -16.57
N CYS A 168 11.53 15.63 -15.54
CA CYS A 168 10.23 15.06 -15.32
C CYS A 168 9.27 15.38 -16.47
N PRO A 169 8.68 14.40 -17.16
CA PRO A 169 7.82 14.64 -18.32
C PRO A 169 6.51 15.38 -17.94
N ALA A 170 6.10 15.33 -16.69
CA ALA A 170 4.86 15.96 -16.24
C ALA A 170 5.05 17.39 -15.74
N CYS A 171 6.12 17.69 -14.98
CA CYS A 171 6.30 19.01 -14.36
C CYS A 171 7.57 19.73 -14.76
N GLY A 172 8.42 19.13 -15.61
CA GLY A 172 9.66 19.72 -16.14
C GLY A 172 10.81 19.86 -15.13
N ARG A 173 10.66 19.43 -13.87
CA ARG A 173 11.75 19.46 -12.89
C ARG A 173 12.91 18.57 -13.35
N THR A 174 14.14 19.06 -13.12
CA THR A 174 15.39 18.40 -13.51
C THR A 174 16.09 17.69 -12.35
N VAL A 175 15.49 17.67 -11.15
CA VAL A 175 16.02 16.93 -10.01
C VAL A 175 15.93 15.42 -10.26
N PRO A 176 16.87 14.63 -9.73
CA PRO A 176 16.80 13.18 -9.82
C PRO A 176 15.47 12.65 -9.25
N ARG A 177 14.95 11.59 -9.86
CA ARG A 177 13.71 10.93 -9.46
C ARG A 177 13.94 9.43 -9.37
N PHE A 178 13.30 8.77 -8.43
CA PHE A 178 13.20 7.31 -8.42
C PHE A 178 11.77 6.86 -8.72
N ALA A 179 11.66 5.67 -9.31
CA ALA A 179 10.39 5.14 -9.77
C ALA A 179 9.39 4.96 -8.63
N SER A 180 8.09 5.00 -8.96
CA SER A 180 7.00 4.86 -7.98
C SER A 180 6.71 3.42 -7.57
N ASP A 181 7.23 2.43 -8.30
CA ASP A 181 7.03 1.03 -7.99
C ASP A 181 8.05 0.58 -6.93
N LEU A 182 7.57 0.56 -5.68
CA LEU A 182 8.36 0.20 -4.51
C LEU A 182 7.93 -1.17 -3.97
N SER A 183 8.92 -1.95 -3.55
CA SER A 183 8.72 -3.18 -2.78
C SER A 183 9.75 -3.26 -1.66
N ARG A 184 9.50 -4.07 -0.63
CA ARG A 184 10.49 -4.30 0.42
C ARG A 184 11.48 -5.39 0.01
N ALA A 185 12.80 -5.18 0.29
CA ALA A 185 13.81 -6.21 0.08
C ALA A 185 13.55 -7.44 0.97
N SER A 186 13.07 -7.22 2.21
CA SER A 186 12.60 -8.29 3.08
C SER A 186 11.42 -9.07 2.50
N ASN A 187 10.61 -8.41 1.66
CA ASN A 187 9.51 -9.06 0.95
C ASN A 187 10.00 -9.96 -0.19
N LYS A 188 11.23 -9.78 -0.69
CA LYS A 188 11.85 -10.72 -1.65
C LYS A 188 12.45 -11.95 -0.97
N THR A 189 12.84 -11.84 0.31
CA THR A 189 13.46 -12.94 1.05
C THR A 189 12.50 -13.68 1.98
N ASP A 190 11.53 -13.00 2.61
CA ASP A 190 10.73 -13.63 3.66
C ASP A 190 9.20 -13.56 3.50
N MET A 191 8.61 -12.59 2.79
CA MET A 191 7.14 -12.47 2.73
C MET A 191 6.53 -12.34 1.33
N SER A 192 7.24 -11.83 0.34
CA SER A 192 6.66 -11.75 -1.01
C SER A 192 6.94 -12.98 -1.87
N LEU A 193 8.07 -13.65 -1.63
CA LEU A 193 8.37 -14.95 -2.22
C LEU A 193 8.24 -16.02 -1.14
N THR A 194 7.09 -16.60 -1.02
CA THR A 194 6.85 -17.71 -0.09
C THR A 194 6.62 -19.00 -0.83
N LYS A 195 7.12 -20.11 -0.28
CA LYS A 195 6.76 -21.43 -0.81
C LYS A 195 5.35 -21.78 -0.34
N ILE A 196 4.46 -21.98 -1.29
CA ILE A 196 3.11 -22.49 -1.04
C ILE A 196 2.94 -23.76 -1.85
N LYS A 197 2.68 -24.87 -1.20
CA LYS A 197 2.56 -26.19 -1.85
C LYS A 197 3.78 -26.55 -2.74
N GLY A 198 4.97 -26.09 -2.37
CA GLY A 198 6.21 -26.34 -3.12
C GLY A 198 6.52 -25.33 -4.23
N THR A 199 5.59 -24.48 -4.61
CA THR A 199 5.76 -23.41 -5.61
C THR A 199 6.20 -22.12 -4.93
N LEU A 200 7.18 -21.43 -5.50
CA LEU A 200 7.62 -20.12 -5.04
C LEU A 200 6.64 -19.05 -5.57
N VAL A 201 5.89 -18.43 -4.68
CA VAL A 201 4.81 -17.49 -5.00
C VAL A 201 5.19 -16.08 -4.58
N ASN A 202 5.02 -15.13 -5.48
CA ASN A 202 5.07 -13.72 -5.13
C ASN A 202 3.68 -13.25 -4.64
N LEU A 203 3.54 -13.06 -3.33
CA LEU A 203 2.27 -12.64 -2.73
C LEU A 203 1.81 -11.26 -3.23
N ASN A 204 2.73 -10.40 -3.66
CA ASN A 204 2.34 -9.08 -4.20
C ASN A 204 1.46 -9.22 -5.45
N VAL A 205 1.69 -10.23 -6.28
CA VAL A 205 0.86 -10.49 -7.46
C VAL A 205 -0.58 -10.78 -7.05
N ILE A 206 -0.77 -11.56 -5.99
CA ILE A 206 -2.10 -11.89 -5.46
C ILE A 206 -2.75 -10.65 -4.84
N THR A 207 -2.01 -9.91 -4.02
CA THR A 207 -2.54 -8.73 -3.34
C THR A 207 -2.90 -7.61 -4.31
N ASP A 208 -2.10 -7.41 -5.36
CA ASP A 208 -2.39 -6.44 -6.42
C ASP A 208 -3.66 -6.82 -7.20
N LEU A 209 -3.77 -8.09 -7.59
CA LEU A 209 -4.96 -8.62 -8.26
C LEU A 209 -6.24 -8.37 -7.44
N LEU A 210 -6.20 -8.65 -6.14
CA LEU A 210 -7.32 -8.43 -5.24
C LEU A 210 -7.62 -6.93 -5.06
N THR A 211 -6.57 -6.12 -4.92
CA THR A 211 -6.69 -4.67 -4.74
C THR A 211 -7.26 -3.97 -5.96
N ASP A 212 -6.81 -4.36 -7.16
CA ASP A 212 -7.19 -3.74 -8.42
C ASP A 212 -8.53 -4.25 -8.97
N SER A 213 -9.03 -5.38 -8.44
CA SER A 213 -10.34 -5.92 -8.85
C SER A 213 -11.46 -4.92 -8.56
N SER A 214 -12.29 -4.64 -9.58
CA SER A 214 -13.48 -3.78 -9.43
C SER A 214 -14.60 -4.42 -8.62
N LEU A 215 -14.59 -5.75 -8.52
CA LEU A 215 -15.63 -6.54 -7.83
C LEU A 215 -15.32 -6.70 -6.33
N VAL A 216 -14.02 -6.66 -5.96
CA VAL A 216 -13.58 -6.80 -4.57
C VAL A 216 -13.59 -5.44 -3.89
N ASP A 217 -14.18 -5.42 -2.72
CA ASP A 217 -14.18 -4.25 -1.85
C ASP A 217 -13.00 -4.27 -0.87
N GLU A 218 -12.99 -5.27 -0.01
CA GLU A 218 -11.92 -5.52 0.95
C GLU A 218 -11.49 -6.99 0.87
N TRP A 219 -10.25 -7.27 1.24
CA TRP A 219 -9.70 -8.60 1.14
C TRP A 219 -8.70 -8.91 2.25
N GLN A 220 -8.56 -10.20 2.55
CA GLN A 220 -7.51 -10.73 3.42
C GLN A 220 -6.97 -12.04 2.83
N VAL A 221 -5.66 -12.20 2.89
CA VAL A 221 -4.93 -13.43 2.53
C VAL A 221 -4.38 -14.04 3.80
N VAL A 222 -4.64 -15.32 4.02
CA VAL A 222 -4.12 -16.08 5.16
C VAL A 222 -3.35 -17.29 4.65
N LEU A 223 -2.12 -17.42 5.11
CA LEU A 223 -1.30 -18.60 4.92
C LEU A 223 -1.36 -19.44 6.18
N SER A 224 -1.66 -20.72 6.06
CA SER A 224 -1.72 -21.66 7.18
C SER A 224 -1.10 -23.00 6.79
N LYS A 225 -0.95 -23.87 7.77
CA LYS A 225 -0.70 -25.30 7.54
C LYS A 225 -2.03 -26.04 7.60
N LYS A 226 -2.17 -27.05 6.75
CA LYS A 226 -3.34 -27.92 6.78
C LYS A 226 -3.43 -28.61 8.13
N ASN A 227 -4.63 -28.67 8.69
CA ASN A 227 -4.92 -29.24 10.01
C ASN A 227 -4.11 -28.63 11.17
N ASP A 228 -3.55 -27.41 11.00
CA ASP A 228 -2.65 -26.76 11.95
C ASP A 228 -1.41 -27.62 12.29
N ASP A 229 -1.04 -28.56 11.42
CA ASP A 229 0.15 -29.40 11.56
C ASP A 229 1.34 -28.75 10.85
N PRO A 230 2.41 -28.38 11.57
CA PRO A 230 3.61 -27.74 10.99
C PRO A 230 4.27 -28.55 9.87
N LEU A 231 4.06 -29.86 9.84
CA LEU A 231 4.64 -30.76 8.84
C LEU A 231 3.73 -31.01 7.61
N ASP A 232 2.46 -30.56 7.68
CA ASP A 232 1.50 -30.74 6.60
C ASP A 232 1.70 -29.66 5.51
N VAL A 233 0.93 -29.78 4.42
CA VAL A 233 1.03 -28.86 3.27
C VAL A 233 0.54 -27.48 3.60
N ASP A 234 1.12 -26.49 2.93
CA ASP A 234 0.68 -25.10 3.04
C ASP A 234 -0.69 -24.89 2.41
N GLU A 235 -1.50 -24.05 3.02
CA GLU A 235 -2.80 -23.59 2.51
C GLU A 235 -2.81 -22.09 2.32
N LEU A 236 -3.38 -21.68 1.17
CA LEU A 236 -3.61 -20.27 0.83
C LEU A 236 -5.12 -20.02 0.88
N HIS A 237 -5.54 -19.21 1.81
CA HIS A 237 -6.94 -18.82 1.97
C HIS A 237 -7.13 -17.36 1.60
N VAL A 238 -8.11 -17.10 0.76
CA VAL A 238 -8.48 -15.74 0.37
C VAL A 238 -9.89 -15.47 0.87
N THR A 239 -10.06 -14.39 1.61
CA THR A 239 -11.36 -13.92 2.05
C THR A 239 -11.60 -12.54 1.46
N VAL A 240 -12.78 -12.32 0.89
CA VAL A 240 -13.14 -11.03 0.26
C VAL A 240 -14.49 -10.55 0.76
N SER A 241 -14.69 -9.23 0.77
CA SER A 241 -16.00 -8.63 0.73
C SER A 241 -16.23 -8.02 -0.64
N ILE A 242 -17.48 -8.00 -1.10
CA ILE A 242 -17.86 -7.54 -2.44
C ILE A 242 -18.65 -6.24 -2.38
N ARG A 243 -18.66 -5.50 -3.50
CA ARG A 243 -19.37 -4.23 -3.61
C ARG A 243 -20.85 -4.40 -3.94
N ASP A 244 -21.18 -5.41 -4.73
CA ASP A 244 -22.53 -5.65 -5.22
C ASP A 244 -22.89 -7.13 -5.11
N GLU A 245 -24.06 -7.46 -4.61
CA GLU A 245 -24.52 -8.85 -4.40
C GLU A 245 -24.80 -9.62 -5.70
N ALA A 246 -24.96 -8.90 -6.81
CA ALA A 246 -25.31 -9.50 -8.11
C ALA A 246 -24.27 -10.52 -8.63
N ASP A 247 -23.00 -10.38 -8.27
CA ASP A 247 -21.88 -11.20 -8.78
C ASP A 247 -21.42 -12.29 -7.80
N SER A 248 -22.15 -12.51 -6.70
CA SER A 248 -21.69 -13.31 -5.58
C SER A 248 -21.45 -14.80 -5.88
N ALA A 249 -22.23 -15.41 -6.77
CA ALA A 249 -22.22 -16.86 -6.94
C ALA A 249 -20.97 -17.40 -7.68
N THR A 250 -20.41 -16.64 -8.62
CA THR A 250 -19.30 -17.08 -9.50
C THR A 250 -17.96 -16.44 -9.13
N LEU A 251 -17.98 -15.38 -8.34
CA LEU A 251 -16.78 -14.62 -8.01
C LEU A 251 -15.66 -15.46 -7.33
N PRO A 252 -15.94 -16.38 -6.39
CA PRO A 252 -14.88 -17.22 -5.81
C PRO A 252 -14.13 -18.04 -6.84
N ASP A 253 -14.82 -18.61 -7.82
CA ASP A 253 -14.19 -19.41 -8.88
C ASP A 253 -13.40 -18.53 -9.85
N ILE A 254 -13.91 -17.35 -10.18
CA ILE A 254 -13.19 -16.37 -11.01
C ILE A 254 -11.90 -15.95 -10.33
N LEU A 255 -11.95 -15.53 -9.07
CA LEU A 255 -10.77 -15.13 -8.31
C LEU A 255 -9.77 -16.28 -8.15
N ALA A 256 -10.26 -17.50 -7.87
CA ALA A 256 -9.39 -18.67 -7.78
C ALA A 256 -8.66 -18.96 -9.09
N SER A 257 -9.32 -18.79 -10.24
CA SER A 257 -8.70 -18.93 -11.55
C SER A 257 -7.69 -17.83 -11.84
N GLN A 258 -8.06 -16.57 -11.60
CA GLN A 258 -7.16 -15.44 -11.81
C GLN A 258 -5.90 -15.52 -10.94
N ILE A 259 -6.05 -15.93 -9.67
CA ILE A 259 -4.91 -16.13 -8.77
C ILE A 259 -4.02 -17.27 -9.26
N LEU A 260 -4.61 -18.38 -9.72
CA LEU A 260 -3.85 -19.50 -10.30
C LEU A 260 -3.06 -19.04 -11.52
N ASP A 261 -3.70 -18.32 -12.45
CA ASP A 261 -3.06 -17.84 -13.68
C ASP A 261 -1.92 -16.86 -13.40
N ALA A 262 -2.07 -16.03 -12.37
CA ALA A 262 -1.10 -15.00 -12.01
C ALA A 262 0.05 -15.52 -11.11
N SER A 263 -0.20 -16.51 -10.26
CA SER A 263 0.73 -16.95 -9.22
C SER A 263 1.16 -18.42 -9.32
N GLU A 264 0.60 -19.19 -10.28
CA GLU A 264 0.78 -20.63 -10.44
C GLU A 264 0.29 -21.47 -9.24
N VAL A 265 -0.36 -20.84 -8.26
CA VAL A 265 -0.92 -21.53 -7.09
C VAL A 265 -2.42 -21.28 -6.97
N ARG A 266 -3.17 -22.38 -6.95
CA ARG A 266 -4.60 -22.30 -6.68
C ARG A 266 -4.86 -22.10 -5.18
N PRO A 267 -5.66 -21.11 -4.77
CA PRO A 267 -6.09 -20.98 -3.38
C PRO A 267 -6.77 -22.24 -2.87
N SER A 268 -6.54 -22.58 -1.61
CA SER A 268 -7.22 -23.70 -0.92
C SER A 268 -8.69 -23.37 -0.69
N SER A 269 -8.98 -22.10 -0.46
CA SER A 269 -10.35 -21.58 -0.43
C SER A 269 -10.38 -20.11 -0.85
N VAL A 270 -11.49 -19.71 -1.49
CA VAL A 270 -11.90 -18.32 -1.67
C VAL A 270 -13.26 -18.19 -1.02
N SER A 271 -13.36 -17.38 0.02
CA SER A 271 -14.59 -17.17 0.80
C SER A 271 -15.04 -15.73 0.74
N MET A 272 -16.35 -15.52 0.83
CA MET A 272 -16.95 -14.21 0.90
C MET A 272 -17.54 -13.98 2.28
N VAL A 273 -17.34 -12.79 2.81
CA VAL A 273 -17.91 -12.36 4.08
C VAL A 273 -18.57 -11.00 3.95
N ALA A 274 -19.47 -10.68 4.85
CA ALA A 274 -20.00 -9.34 4.94
C ALA A 274 -18.90 -8.32 5.24
N ARG A 275 -19.03 -7.11 4.73
CA ARG A 275 -18.06 -6.05 4.91
C ARG A 275 -17.70 -5.79 6.38
N GLU A 276 -18.69 -5.73 7.27
CA GLU A 276 -18.46 -5.53 8.70
C GLU A 276 -17.56 -6.60 9.32
N GLU A 277 -17.75 -7.85 8.93
CA GLU A 277 -16.91 -8.95 9.35
C GLU A 277 -15.49 -8.81 8.81
N MET A 278 -15.34 -8.41 7.54
CA MET A 278 -14.04 -8.17 6.94
C MET A 278 -13.29 -7.04 7.64
N LEU A 279 -13.93 -5.92 7.93
CA LEU A 279 -13.31 -4.80 8.64
C LEU A 279 -12.82 -5.20 10.04
N LYS A 280 -13.58 -6.07 10.74
CA LYS A 280 -13.13 -6.65 12.03
C LYS A 280 -11.89 -7.52 11.86
N ARG A 281 -11.88 -8.41 10.86
CA ARG A 281 -10.73 -9.28 10.54
C ARG A 281 -9.47 -8.49 10.21
N LEU A 282 -9.62 -7.43 9.45
CA LEU A 282 -8.52 -6.52 9.10
C LEU A 282 -8.05 -5.69 10.32
N GLY A 283 -8.79 -5.67 11.42
CA GLY A 283 -8.49 -4.83 12.57
C GLY A 283 -8.61 -3.34 12.25
N MET A 284 -9.51 -2.96 11.32
CA MET A 284 -9.59 -1.61 10.76
C MET A 284 -9.68 -0.51 11.82
N GLU A 285 -10.38 -0.75 12.93
CA GLU A 285 -10.54 0.21 14.03
C GLU A 285 -9.53 0.03 15.18
N THR A 286 -8.79 -1.08 15.20
CA THR A 286 -7.99 -1.46 16.37
C THR A 286 -6.50 -1.52 16.09
N GLN A 287 -6.09 -1.88 14.87
CA GLN A 287 -4.70 -2.04 14.50
C GLN A 287 -4.11 -0.77 13.88
N LEU A 288 -2.82 -0.57 14.03
CA LEU A 288 -2.12 0.56 13.39
C LEU A 288 -2.07 0.39 11.86
N LYS A 289 -1.85 -0.86 11.39
CA LYS A 289 -1.94 -1.28 9.99
C LYS A 289 -2.94 -2.42 9.89
N GLU A 290 -3.60 -2.53 8.74
CA GLU A 290 -4.53 -3.62 8.47
C GLU A 290 -3.80 -4.96 8.37
N LEU A 291 -4.44 -6.02 8.86
CA LEU A 291 -3.95 -7.39 8.77
C LEU A 291 -4.39 -8.02 7.42
N ARG A 292 -3.87 -7.50 6.31
CA ARG A 292 -4.26 -7.96 4.97
C ARG A 292 -3.61 -9.29 4.58
N VAL A 293 -2.36 -9.49 4.96
CA VAL A 293 -1.65 -10.76 4.79
C VAL A 293 -1.26 -11.27 6.16
N VAL A 294 -1.70 -12.47 6.48
CA VAL A 294 -1.45 -13.13 7.77
C VAL A 294 -0.79 -14.47 7.51
N ASP A 295 0.42 -14.66 8.00
CA ASP A 295 1.11 -15.95 7.94
C ASP A 295 1.02 -16.62 9.31
N LEU A 296 0.29 -17.73 9.37
CA LEU A 296 0.07 -18.51 10.59
C LEU A 296 0.96 -19.76 10.62
N ARG A 297 1.78 -20.01 9.61
CA ARG A 297 2.56 -21.25 9.48
C ARG A 297 3.61 -21.41 10.58
N ASP A 298 4.18 -20.28 11.05
CA ASP A 298 5.22 -20.29 12.09
C ASP A 298 4.65 -20.17 13.51
N SER A 299 3.36 -19.88 13.66
CA SER A 299 2.73 -19.71 14.97
C SER A 299 2.41 -21.02 15.71
N ALA A 300 2.50 -22.18 15.05
CA ALA A 300 2.27 -23.49 15.65
C ALA A 300 3.43 -23.97 16.56
N GLY A 301 4.51 -23.18 16.69
CA GLY A 301 5.70 -23.53 17.49
C GLY A 301 5.93 -22.70 18.77
N GLN A 302 5.03 -21.78 19.14
CA GLN A 302 5.18 -20.93 20.33
C GLN A 302 4.08 -21.17 21.38
N GLY A 303 3.70 -22.40 21.57
CA GLY A 303 2.79 -22.82 22.62
C GLY A 303 3.50 -23.80 23.56
N GLU A 304 4.40 -23.32 24.40
CA GLU A 304 4.76 -23.85 25.73
C GLU A 304 5.40 -22.73 26.55
#